data_7693ef7bdbd4c5f9c8115b3c07126718
#
_entry.id   7693ef7bdbd4c5f9c8115b3c07126718
#
_cell.length_a   1.000
_cell.length_b   1.000
_cell.length_c   1.000
_cell.angle_alpha   90.00
_cell.angle_beta   90.00
_cell.angle_gamma   90.00
#
_symmetry.space_group_name_H-M   'P 1'
#
loop_
_entity.id
_entity.type
_entity.pdbx_description
1 polymer ?
#
loop_
_entity_poly.entity_id
_entity_poly.type
_entity_poly.pdbx_seq_one_letter_code
_entity_poly.pdbx_strand_id
1 'polypeptide(L)'
;MKYAELKMNTLSWQRALKFAGFYRGALDGMTGPLTREAATQWETSHSQLQARYGQVDSRSESYLWTLQPLAAMRVRQVIVAMRQQADWKIICGVRTYDEQDALYNKRPRVTRARGGQSMHNFGLAADFCLFEDGQDIWSPSEGPKSIYAPLA
;
A
#
# COMPACT_ATOMS: atom_id res chain seq x y z
N MET A 1 1.54 16.83 -1.78
CA MET A 1 0.86 15.69 -2.41
C MET A 1 1.85 14.91 -3.28
N LYS A 2 2.76 14.13 -2.67
CA LYS A 2 3.88 13.58 -3.47
C LYS A 2 3.71 12.13 -3.93
N TYR A 3 3.01 11.27 -3.21
CA TYR A 3 3.07 9.83 -3.49
C TYR A 3 1.69 9.16 -3.68
N ALA A 4 0.68 9.57 -2.96
CA ALA A 4 -0.63 8.97 -3.06
C ALA A 4 -1.39 9.37 -4.34
N GLU A 5 -1.23 10.60 -4.81
CA GLU A 5 -1.85 11.06 -6.07
C GLU A 5 -1.27 10.41 -7.32
N LEU A 6 0.00 10.04 -7.30
CA LEU A 6 0.67 9.48 -8.48
C LEU A 6 0.21 8.05 -8.84
N LYS A 7 -0.50 7.38 -7.92
CA LYS A 7 -0.94 5.98 -8.11
C LYS A 7 -2.45 5.79 -8.06
N MET A 8 -3.21 6.82 -7.72
CA MET A 8 -4.66 6.74 -7.59
C MET A 8 -5.34 7.87 -8.34
N ASN A 9 -6.44 7.58 -9.05
CA ASN A 9 -7.30 8.66 -9.51
C ASN A 9 -7.97 9.36 -8.32
N THR A 10 -8.48 10.59 -8.54
CA THR A 10 -9.04 11.44 -7.47
C THR A 10 -10.15 10.74 -6.69
N LEU A 11 -11.01 9.96 -7.34
CA LEU A 11 -12.09 9.25 -6.66
C LEU A 11 -11.56 8.17 -5.70
N SER A 12 -10.58 7.39 -6.15
CA SER A 12 -9.92 6.38 -5.29
C SER A 12 -9.21 7.04 -4.12
N TRP A 13 -8.59 8.20 -4.36
CA TRP A 13 -7.96 8.99 -3.31
C TRP A 13 -8.97 9.52 -2.29
N GLN A 14 -10.09 10.10 -2.74
CA GLN A 14 -11.19 10.54 -1.86
C GLN A 14 -11.72 9.37 -1.01
N ARG A 15 -11.85 8.16 -1.58
CA ARG A 15 -12.24 6.96 -0.82
C ARG A 15 -11.24 6.64 0.28
N ALA A 16 -9.94 6.65 -0.03
CA ALA A 16 -8.88 6.40 0.96
C ALA A 16 -8.91 7.45 2.08
N LEU A 17 -8.99 8.73 1.75
CA LEU A 17 -9.09 9.83 2.71
C LEU A 17 -10.37 9.76 3.57
N LYS A 18 -11.49 9.38 2.97
CA LYS A 18 -12.77 9.21 3.68
C LYS A 18 -12.71 8.02 4.63
N PHE A 19 -12.11 6.93 4.21
CA PHE A 19 -11.90 5.75 5.06
C PHE A 19 -10.99 6.06 6.25
N ALA A 20 -9.96 6.90 6.06
CA ALA A 20 -9.10 7.39 7.13
C ALA A 20 -9.79 8.38 8.10
N GLY A 21 -10.99 8.85 7.76
CA GLY A 21 -11.70 9.87 8.55
C GLY A 21 -11.26 11.31 8.29
N PHE A 22 -10.36 11.56 7.34
CA PHE A 22 -9.86 12.90 7.01
C PHE A 22 -10.78 13.65 6.05
N TYR A 23 -11.49 12.95 5.16
CA TYR A 23 -12.36 13.53 4.15
C TYR A 23 -13.83 13.36 4.48
N ARG A 24 -14.58 14.47 4.48
CA ARG A 24 -16.02 14.49 4.79
C ARG A 24 -16.89 14.90 3.61
N GLY A 25 -16.29 15.16 2.44
CA GLY A 25 -16.98 15.57 1.24
C GLY A 25 -17.65 14.43 0.46
N ALA A 26 -18.25 14.77 -0.68
CA ALA A 26 -18.80 13.84 -1.64
C ALA A 26 -17.68 13.11 -2.39
N LEU A 27 -17.94 11.86 -2.77
CA LEU A 27 -17.03 11.06 -3.61
C LEU A 27 -17.35 11.37 -5.09
N ASP A 28 -16.92 12.53 -5.55
CA ASP A 28 -17.23 13.10 -6.86
C ASP A 28 -16.08 13.02 -7.87
N GLY A 29 -14.89 12.58 -7.43
CA GLY A 29 -13.70 12.51 -8.26
C GLY A 29 -13.08 13.88 -8.56
N MET A 30 -13.50 14.96 -7.88
CA MET A 30 -12.99 16.31 -8.09
C MET A 30 -12.11 16.78 -6.93
N THR A 31 -10.94 17.35 -7.26
CA THR A 31 -10.03 17.88 -6.24
C THR A 31 -10.46 19.29 -5.80
N GLY A 32 -11.25 19.35 -4.75
CA GLY A 32 -11.70 20.61 -4.11
C GLY A 32 -10.90 20.95 -2.84
N PRO A 33 -11.29 22.03 -2.13
CA PRO A 33 -10.66 22.45 -0.87
C PRO A 33 -10.66 21.34 0.19
N LEU A 34 -11.77 20.63 0.38
CA LEU A 34 -11.90 19.54 1.35
C LEU A 34 -10.96 18.37 1.01
N THR A 35 -10.77 18.06 -0.28
CA THR A 35 -9.83 17.02 -0.70
C THR A 35 -8.39 17.42 -0.39
N ARG A 36 -8.02 18.68 -0.63
CA ARG A 36 -6.68 19.21 -0.32
C ARG A 36 -6.39 19.25 1.17
N GLU A 37 -7.36 19.68 1.98
CA GLU A 37 -7.24 19.66 3.44
C GLU A 37 -7.02 18.25 3.98
N ALA A 38 -7.83 17.30 3.53
CA ALA A 38 -7.70 15.90 3.91
C ALA A 38 -6.34 15.30 3.46
N ALA A 39 -5.86 15.66 2.26
CA ALA A 39 -4.55 15.26 1.78
C ALA A 39 -3.42 15.81 2.65
N THR A 40 -3.52 17.05 3.13
CA THR A 40 -2.54 17.63 4.07
C THR A 40 -2.50 16.88 5.40
N GLN A 41 -3.65 16.46 5.93
CA GLN A 41 -3.72 15.66 7.15
C GLN A 41 -3.06 14.28 6.96
N TRP A 42 -3.30 13.66 5.79
CA TRP A 42 -2.66 12.40 5.41
C TRP A 42 -1.13 12.54 5.35
N GLU A 43 -0.63 13.54 4.64
CA GLU A 43 0.81 13.80 4.49
C GLU A 43 1.47 14.10 5.85
N THR A 44 0.82 14.89 6.70
CA THR A 44 1.30 15.18 8.05
C THR A 44 1.42 13.89 8.87
N SER A 45 0.41 13.05 8.85
CA SER A 45 0.40 11.76 9.56
C SER A 45 1.55 10.87 9.09
N HIS A 46 1.76 10.73 7.79
CA HIS A 46 2.84 9.91 7.23
C HIS A 46 4.23 10.47 7.53
N SER A 47 4.42 11.80 7.48
CA SER A 47 5.66 12.45 7.85
C SER A 47 6.01 12.19 9.32
N GLN A 48 5.02 12.25 10.21
CA GLN A 48 5.22 11.93 11.63
C GLN A 48 5.59 10.46 11.85
N LEU A 49 4.95 9.53 11.11
CA LEU A 49 5.29 8.12 11.17
C LEU A 49 6.72 7.84 10.68
N GLN A 50 7.12 8.49 9.58
CA GLN A 50 8.47 8.37 9.05
C GLN A 50 9.51 8.91 10.04
N ALA A 51 9.27 10.06 10.64
CA ALA A 51 10.17 10.65 11.64
C ALA A 51 10.29 9.77 12.90
N ARG A 52 9.19 9.13 13.34
CA ARG A 52 9.15 8.33 14.56
C ARG A 52 9.74 6.92 14.40
N TYR A 53 9.47 6.25 13.26
CA TYR A 53 9.79 4.83 13.06
C TYR A 53 10.89 4.59 12.03
N GLY A 54 11.49 5.65 11.49
CA GLY A 54 12.55 5.59 10.48
C GLY A 54 12.05 5.48 9.05
N GLN A 55 12.98 5.74 8.15
CA GLN A 55 12.78 5.67 6.70
C GLN A 55 13.33 4.34 6.18
N VAL A 56 12.68 3.79 5.17
CA VAL A 56 13.13 2.62 4.42
C VAL A 56 13.57 3.03 3.00
N ASP A 57 13.75 2.08 2.10
CA ASP A 57 14.08 2.40 0.71
C ASP A 57 12.94 3.17 0.00
N SER A 58 13.30 3.90 -1.06
CA SER A 58 12.36 4.78 -1.78
C SER A 58 11.16 4.04 -2.37
N ARG A 59 11.35 2.77 -2.81
CA ARG A 59 10.26 1.94 -3.33
C ARG A 59 9.26 1.60 -2.22
N SER A 60 9.74 1.06 -1.11
CA SER A 60 8.90 0.73 0.04
C SER A 60 8.20 1.96 0.62
N GLU A 61 8.90 3.10 0.70
CA GLU A 61 8.29 4.37 1.11
C GLU A 61 7.12 4.76 0.20
N SER A 62 7.27 4.62 -1.11
CA SER A 62 6.19 4.98 -2.05
C SER A 62 4.90 4.17 -1.81
N TYR A 63 5.02 2.92 -1.38
CA TYR A 63 3.87 2.09 -1.02
C TYR A 63 3.34 2.39 0.39
N LEU A 64 4.23 2.61 1.37
CA LEU A 64 3.83 2.99 2.73
C LEU A 64 2.93 4.22 2.75
N TRP A 65 3.24 5.22 1.91
CA TRP A 65 2.46 6.45 1.81
C TRP A 65 1.06 6.24 1.20
N THR A 66 0.80 5.10 0.58
CA THR A 66 -0.55 4.76 0.09
C THR A 66 -1.43 4.08 1.14
N LEU A 67 -0.85 3.59 2.24
CA LEU A 67 -1.57 2.85 3.27
C LEU A 67 -2.27 3.81 4.25
N GLN A 68 -3.34 3.34 4.88
CA GLN A 68 -3.95 4.04 6.01
C GLN A 68 -2.90 4.28 7.11
N PRO A 69 -2.88 5.44 7.79
CA PRO A 69 -1.80 5.77 8.73
C PRO A 69 -1.50 4.69 9.78
N LEU A 70 -2.54 4.07 10.35
CA LEU A 70 -2.35 2.99 11.32
C LEU A 70 -1.73 1.73 10.68
N ALA A 71 -2.18 1.36 9.48
CA ALA A 71 -1.60 0.26 8.72
C ALA A 71 -0.16 0.57 8.31
N ALA A 72 0.10 1.77 7.81
CA ALA A 72 1.46 2.25 7.47
C ALA A 72 2.41 2.18 8.67
N MET A 73 1.95 2.55 9.86
CA MET A 73 2.73 2.42 11.08
C MET A 73 3.14 0.95 11.34
N ARG A 74 2.19 0.02 11.28
CA ARG A 74 2.46 -1.40 11.51
C ARG A 74 3.35 -2.01 10.45
N VAL A 75 3.04 -1.74 9.18
CA VAL A 75 3.84 -2.21 8.04
C VAL A 75 5.26 -1.66 8.09
N ARG A 76 5.46 -0.40 8.47
CA ARG A 76 6.78 0.20 8.64
C ARG A 76 7.60 -0.51 9.73
N GLN A 77 7.01 -0.79 10.88
CA GLN A 77 7.68 -1.53 11.94
C GLN A 77 8.13 -2.93 11.47
N VAL A 78 7.26 -3.63 10.74
CA VAL A 78 7.55 -4.95 10.18
C VAL A 78 8.68 -4.88 9.15
N ILE A 79 8.59 -4.00 8.17
CA ILE A 79 9.61 -3.93 7.10
C ILE A 79 10.98 -3.49 7.65
N VAL A 80 11.03 -2.57 8.62
CA VAL A 80 12.28 -2.17 9.27
C VAL A 80 12.94 -3.36 9.97
N ALA A 81 12.17 -4.19 10.66
CA ALA A 81 12.68 -5.40 11.31
C ALA A 81 13.14 -6.46 10.29
N MET A 82 12.36 -6.71 9.24
CA MET A 82 12.70 -7.69 8.20
C MET A 82 13.99 -7.31 7.45
N ARG A 83 14.21 -6.04 7.19
CA ARG A 83 15.40 -5.53 6.48
C ARG A 83 16.71 -5.68 7.28
N GLN A 84 16.66 -5.94 8.56
CA GLN A 84 17.85 -6.30 9.35
C GLN A 84 18.36 -7.71 9.02
N GLN A 85 17.53 -8.55 8.41
CA GLN A 85 17.86 -9.95 8.09
C GLN A 85 18.18 -10.15 6.61
N ALA A 86 17.51 -9.43 5.70
CA ALA A 86 17.69 -9.55 4.26
C ALA A 86 17.09 -8.32 3.53
N ASP A 87 17.29 -8.20 2.22
CA ASP A 87 16.78 -7.07 1.42
C ASP A 87 15.28 -7.20 1.10
N TRP A 88 14.44 -7.11 2.13
CA TRP A 88 13.00 -7.08 1.99
C TRP A 88 12.51 -5.73 1.49
N LYS A 89 11.59 -5.75 0.53
CA LYS A 89 10.93 -4.53 0.00
C LYS A 89 9.42 -4.73 -0.06
N ILE A 90 8.70 -3.61 0.03
CA ILE A 90 7.27 -3.58 -0.23
C ILE A 90 7.07 -3.49 -1.75
N ILE A 91 6.23 -4.37 -2.30
CA ILE A 91 5.96 -4.46 -3.74
C ILE A 91 4.54 -4.04 -4.11
N CYS A 92 3.63 -3.98 -3.13
CA CYS A 92 2.28 -3.50 -3.32
C CYS A 92 1.75 -2.89 -2.01
N GLY A 93 1.05 -1.77 -2.14
CA GLY A 93 0.30 -1.13 -1.07
C GLY A 93 -1.18 -1.06 -1.47
N VAL A 94 -1.73 0.17 -1.58
CA VAL A 94 -3.09 0.37 -2.06
C VAL A 94 -3.23 -0.11 -3.51
N ARG A 95 -4.40 -0.64 -3.82
CA ARG A 95 -4.81 -1.08 -5.17
C ARG A 95 -6.17 -0.48 -5.48
N THR A 96 -6.31 0.10 -6.66
CA THR A 96 -7.61 0.61 -7.13
C THR A 96 -8.61 -0.52 -7.36
N TYR A 97 -9.89 -0.19 -7.48
CA TYR A 97 -10.92 -1.20 -7.76
C TYR A 97 -10.69 -1.84 -9.14
N ASP A 98 -10.30 -1.02 -10.13
CA ASP A 98 -10.06 -1.50 -11.49
C ASP A 98 -8.83 -2.44 -11.55
N GLU A 99 -7.74 -2.12 -10.84
CA GLU A 99 -6.58 -3.00 -10.70
C GLU A 99 -6.96 -4.32 -10.02
N GLN A 100 -7.80 -4.28 -9.01
CA GLN A 100 -8.28 -5.47 -8.32
C GLN A 100 -9.17 -6.33 -9.24
N ASP A 101 -10.06 -5.72 -10.01
CA ASP A 101 -10.91 -6.42 -10.98
C ASP A 101 -10.06 -7.02 -12.12
N ALA A 102 -9.02 -6.33 -12.56
CA ALA A 102 -8.07 -6.87 -13.52
C ALA A 102 -7.39 -8.15 -13.01
N LEU A 103 -6.98 -8.17 -11.73
CA LEU A 103 -6.43 -9.38 -11.09
C LEU A 103 -7.47 -10.51 -10.93
N TYR A 104 -8.70 -10.16 -10.57
CA TYR A 104 -9.80 -11.12 -10.46
C TYR A 104 -10.11 -11.80 -11.80
N ASN A 105 -10.00 -11.06 -12.90
CA ASN A 105 -10.29 -11.54 -14.25
C ASN A 105 -9.14 -12.30 -14.91
N LYS A 106 -7.91 -12.28 -14.33
CA LYS A 106 -6.78 -13.06 -14.86
C LYS A 106 -7.09 -14.56 -14.91
N ARG A 107 -6.46 -15.25 -15.86
CA ARG A 107 -6.50 -16.70 -15.98
C ARG A 107 -5.06 -17.23 -16.10
N PRO A 108 -4.61 -18.13 -15.23
CA PRO A 108 -5.30 -18.65 -14.05
C PRO A 108 -5.62 -17.53 -13.05
N ARG A 109 -6.66 -17.73 -12.21
CA ARG A 109 -7.14 -16.71 -11.28
C ARG A 109 -6.12 -16.44 -10.17
N VAL A 110 -5.77 -15.16 -9.97
CA VAL A 110 -4.78 -14.72 -8.97
C VAL A 110 -5.43 -14.35 -7.63
N THR A 111 -6.71 -13.93 -7.66
CA THR A 111 -7.45 -13.54 -6.46
C THR A 111 -8.93 -13.91 -6.57
N ARG A 112 -9.58 -14.09 -5.42
CA ARG A 112 -11.05 -14.30 -5.34
C ARG A 112 -11.81 -13.01 -5.05
N ALA A 113 -11.12 -11.93 -4.66
CA ALA A 113 -11.71 -10.65 -4.33
C ALA A 113 -11.83 -9.76 -5.58
N ARG A 114 -12.99 -9.15 -5.76
CA ARG A 114 -13.25 -8.09 -6.75
C ARG A 114 -12.87 -6.72 -6.21
N GLY A 115 -12.94 -5.70 -7.03
CA GLY A 115 -12.82 -4.30 -6.62
C GLY A 115 -13.77 -3.99 -5.46
N GLY A 116 -13.25 -3.36 -4.40
CA GLY A 116 -13.98 -3.08 -3.18
C GLY A 116 -14.09 -4.23 -2.17
N GLN A 117 -13.49 -5.40 -2.45
CA GLN A 117 -13.53 -6.57 -1.56
C GLN A 117 -12.15 -6.93 -0.99
N SER A 118 -11.07 -6.31 -1.47
CA SER A 118 -9.70 -6.56 -1.02
C SER A 118 -9.28 -5.53 0.02
N MET A 119 -8.53 -5.95 1.03
CA MET A 119 -7.91 -5.04 2.01
C MET A 119 -6.94 -4.05 1.35
N HIS A 120 -6.33 -4.40 0.23
CA HIS A 120 -5.53 -3.47 -0.58
C HIS A 120 -6.34 -2.28 -1.11
N ASN A 121 -7.64 -2.45 -1.38
CA ASN A 121 -8.49 -1.35 -1.85
C ASN A 121 -8.70 -0.26 -0.79
N PHE A 122 -8.50 -0.60 0.47
CA PHE A 122 -8.69 0.30 1.61
C PHE A 122 -7.37 0.76 2.24
N GLY A 123 -6.22 0.40 1.64
CA GLY A 123 -4.91 0.73 2.20
C GLY A 123 -4.60 0.01 3.53
N LEU A 124 -5.14 -1.19 3.72
CA LEU A 124 -5.00 -2.00 4.93
C LEU A 124 -4.09 -3.21 4.74
N ALA A 125 -3.54 -3.41 3.54
CA ALA A 125 -2.66 -4.53 3.23
C ALA A 125 -1.45 -4.06 2.44
N ALA A 126 -0.33 -4.77 2.60
CA ALA A 126 0.89 -4.61 1.81
C ALA A 126 1.47 -5.98 1.50
N ASP A 127 2.01 -6.12 0.28
CA ASP A 127 2.75 -7.30 -0.14
C ASP A 127 4.24 -7.02 -0.02
N PHE A 128 5.00 -8.02 0.45
CA PHE A 128 6.45 -7.96 0.62
C PHE A 128 7.11 -8.97 -0.31
N CYS A 129 8.31 -8.63 -0.76
CA CYS A 129 9.16 -9.54 -1.51
C CYS A 129 10.61 -9.42 -1.06
N LEU A 130 11.33 -10.55 -1.06
CA LEU A 130 12.78 -10.57 -0.87
C LEU A 130 13.46 -10.24 -2.20
N PHE A 131 14.54 -9.47 -2.12
CA PHE A 131 15.36 -9.10 -3.27
C PHE A 131 16.78 -9.66 -3.08
N GLU A 132 17.34 -10.21 -4.15
CA GLU A 132 18.75 -10.62 -4.26
C GLU A 132 19.33 -9.97 -5.51
N ASP A 133 20.48 -9.33 -5.38
CA ASP A 133 21.17 -8.61 -6.48
C ASP A 133 20.25 -7.62 -7.23
N GLY A 134 19.33 -6.98 -6.50
CA GLY A 134 18.40 -6.00 -7.05
C GLY A 134 17.18 -6.59 -7.77
N GLN A 135 17.08 -7.92 -7.86
CA GLN A 135 15.93 -8.62 -8.46
C GLN A 135 15.04 -9.25 -7.40
N ASP A 136 13.73 -9.21 -7.62
CA ASP A 136 12.78 -9.91 -6.76
C ASP A 136 12.88 -11.43 -6.97
N ILE A 137 12.95 -12.17 -5.86
CA ILE A 137 12.98 -13.65 -5.88
C ILE A 137 11.58 -14.25 -5.78
N TRP A 138 10.58 -13.52 -6.26
CA TRP A 138 9.23 -14.02 -6.38
C TRP A 138 9.10 -14.94 -7.59
N SER A 139 8.83 -16.23 -7.37
CA SER A 139 8.50 -17.16 -8.44
C SER A 139 7.00 -17.50 -8.43
N PRO A 140 6.21 -16.93 -9.36
CA PRO A 140 4.78 -17.25 -9.45
C PRO A 140 4.48 -18.70 -9.80
N SER A 141 5.43 -19.40 -10.46
CA SER A 141 5.29 -20.79 -10.90
C SER A 141 5.62 -21.81 -9.81
N GLU A 142 6.41 -21.42 -8.81
CA GLU A 142 6.87 -22.35 -7.76
C GLU A 142 6.19 -22.10 -6.41
N GLY A 143 5.33 -21.07 -6.33
CA GLY A 143 4.83 -20.56 -5.05
C GLY A 143 5.93 -19.89 -4.23
N PRO A 144 5.66 -19.40 -3.02
CA PRO A 144 6.71 -18.91 -2.16
C PRO A 144 7.71 -20.02 -1.89
N LYS A 145 8.97 -19.82 -2.27
CA LYS A 145 10.05 -20.71 -1.87
C LYS A 145 10.00 -20.85 -0.34
N SER A 146 10.56 -21.92 0.18
CA SER A 146 10.52 -22.31 1.61
C SER A 146 10.86 -21.22 2.64
N ILE A 147 11.37 -20.07 2.21
CA ILE A 147 11.56 -18.87 3.03
C ILE A 147 10.26 -18.27 3.61
N TYR A 148 9.10 -18.61 3.04
CA TYR A 148 7.78 -18.29 3.57
C TYR A 148 7.16 -19.43 4.36
N ALA A 149 7.93 -20.49 4.67
CA ALA A 149 7.45 -21.54 5.58
C ALA A 149 7.02 -20.87 6.90
N PRO A 150 5.80 -21.17 7.41
CA PRO A 150 5.35 -20.59 8.66
C PRO A 150 6.40 -20.89 9.73
N LEU A 151 6.75 -19.88 10.50
CA LEU A 151 7.44 -20.07 11.75
C LEU A 151 6.52 -20.95 12.59
N ALA A 152 6.87 -22.22 12.70
CA ALA A 152 6.16 -23.20 13.51
C ALA A 152 6.28 -22.84 14.99
#